data_9f87cb16e873e2ba161994b5b163e02c
#
_entry.id   9f87cb16e873e2ba161994b5b163e02c
#
_cell.length_a   1.000
_cell.length_b   1.000
_cell.length_c   1.000
_cell.angle_alpha   90.00
_cell.angle_beta   90.00
_cell.angle_gamma   90.00
#
_symmetry.space_group_name_H-M   'P 1'
#
loop_
_entity.id
_entity.type
_entity.pdbx_description
1 polymer ?
#
loop_
_entity_poly.entity_id
_entity_poly.type
_entity_poly.pdbx_seq_one_letter_code
_entity_poly.pdbx_strand_id
1 'polypeptide(L)'
;MIDWIIGGLLAIILLGVVLYWQLAIAEGAYLGRTVVMWLYDWFAPRYDNVKQFRPALDTVMLAMPIMKHLNQRTGAAGAIPKVLDVATGTGRMPQTLLVQKNFTGNITALDLSERMLAIGRAKLSAYADRITWLQQDAQHLPFDDNYFDVVTSLEALEFLPHPRNALLEMVRVLKPGGLLIVTNRVGPDAWKMPGRTQSTGALAAWLEQQGLHDIQPDTWLVDYDLVSAIK
;
A
#
# COMPACT_ATOMS: atom_id res chain seq x y z
N MET A 1 21.33 -21.75 -42.59
CA MET A 1 19.84 -21.95 -42.38
C MET A 1 19.53 -22.39 -40.95
N ILE A 2 20.20 -23.40 -40.40
CA ILE A 2 20.02 -23.89 -39.03
C ILE A 2 20.31 -22.78 -38.00
N ASP A 3 21.35 -21.99 -38.18
CA ASP A 3 21.74 -20.91 -37.23
C ASP A 3 20.67 -19.82 -37.08
N TRP A 4 19.97 -19.47 -38.16
CA TRP A 4 18.88 -18.52 -38.13
C TRP A 4 17.64 -19.08 -37.44
N ILE A 5 17.38 -20.38 -37.55
CA ILE A 5 16.29 -21.05 -36.87
C ILE A 5 16.59 -21.11 -35.36
N ILE A 6 17.82 -21.49 -35.00
CA ILE A 6 18.26 -21.52 -33.58
C ILE A 6 18.22 -20.11 -33.00
N GLY A 7 18.72 -19.10 -33.68
CA GLY A 7 18.64 -17.70 -33.25
C GLY A 7 17.20 -17.22 -33.03
N GLY A 8 16.30 -17.57 -33.96
CA GLY A 8 14.88 -17.25 -33.84
C GLY A 8 14.21 -17.90 -32.63
N LEU A 9 14.49 -19.18 -32.38
CA LEU A 9 13.97 -19.90 -31.20
C LEU A 9 14.50 -19.32 -29.91
N LEU A 10 15.78 -18.99 -29.82
CA LEU A 10 16.36 -18.34 -28.62
C LEU A 10 15.72 -16.97 -28.35
N ALA A 11 15.48 -16.18 -29.39
CA ALA A 11 14.80 -14.88 -29.25
C ALA A 11 13.37 -15.02 -28.75
N ILE A 12 12.61 -16.01 -29.23
CA ILE A 12 11.25 -16.30 -28.75
C ILE A 12 11.26 -16.73 -27.27
N ILE A 13 12.18 -17.61 -26.88
CA ILE A 13 12.33 -18.06 -25.50
C ILE A 13 12.66 -16.86 -24.59
N LEU A 14 13.64 -16.04 -24.99
CA LEU A 14 14.02 -14.85 -24.22
C LEU A 14 12.84 -13.87 -24.06
N LEU A 15 12.11 -13.62 -25.13
CA LEU A 15 10.90 -12.79 -25.08
C LEU A 15 9.87 -13.38 -24.10
N GLY A 16 9.64 -14.69 -24.16
CA GLY A 16 8.74 -15.38 -23.22
C GLY A 16 9.17 -15.22 -21.75
N VAL A 17 10.46 -15.35 -21.46
CA VAL A 17 11.02 -15.15 -20.12
C VAL A 17 10.85 -13.70 -19.66
N VAL A 18 11.13 -12.73 -20.52
CA VAL A 18 10.95 -11.30 -20.20
C VAL A 18 9.48 -10.98 -19.96
N LEU A 19 8.58 -11.46 -20.78
CA LEU A 19 7.14 -11.24 -20.59
C LEU A 19 6.63 -11.92 -19.31
N TYR A 20 7.07 -13.13 -19.02
CA TYR A 20 6.73 -13.81 -17.77
C TYR A 20 7.22 -13.00 -16.56
N TRP A 21 8.47 -12.54 -16.59
CA TRP A 21 9.01 -11.70 -15.53
C TRP A 21 8.21 -10.40 -15.37
N GLN A 22 7.91 -9.71 -16.47
CA GLN A 22 7.17 -8.45 -16.46
C GLN A 22 5.73 -8.61 -15.93
N LEU A 23 5.03 -9.66 -16.32
CA LEU A 23 3.60 -9.78 -16.03
C LEU A 23 3.31 -10.58 -14.77
N ALA A 24 4.13 -11.61 -14.46
CA ALA A 24 3.88 -12.52 -13.35
C ALA A 24 4.74 -12.22 -12.10
N ILE A 25 5.96 -11.69 -12.27
CA ILE A 25 6.88 -11.43 -11.16
C ILE A 25 6.86 -9.95 -10.77
N ALA A 26 7.00 -9.06 -11.76
CA ALA A 26 7.00 -7.62 -11.55
C ALA A 26 5.60 -6.99 -11.63
N GLU A 27 4.56 -7.78 -11.88
CA GLU A 27 3.14 -7.38 -11.89
C GLU A 27 2.90 -6.11 -12.73
N GLY A 28 3.61 -5.98 -13.86
CA GLY A 28 3.50 -4.84 -14.75
C GLY A 28 4.17 -3.54 -14.29
N ALA A 29 4.89 -3.55 -13.16
CA ALA A 29 5.47 -2.34 -12.57
C ALA A 29 6.34 -1.52 -13.52
N TYR A 30 7.01 -2.14 -14.50
CA TYR A 30 7.85 -1.46 -15.51
C TYR A 30 7.10 -1.10 -16.79
N LEU A 31 5.86 -1.56 -16.96
CA LEU A 31 5.03 -1.29 -18.13
C LEU A 31 4.11 -0.07 -17.92
N GLY A 32 4.21 0.56 -16.76
CA GLY A 32 3.46 1.74 -16.40
C GLY A 32 2.13 1.46 -15.69
N ARG A 33 1.59 2.50 -15.05
CA ARG A 33 0.42 2.38 -14.16
C ARG A 33 -0.83 1.76 -14.81
N THR A 34 -1.05 1.99 -16.11
CA THR A 34 -2.20 1.44 -16.83
C THR A 34 -2.16 -0.07 -16.91
N VAL A 35 -0.97 -0.65 -17.11
CA VAL A 35 -0.78 -2.11 -17.15
C VAL A 35 -0.94 -2.70 -15.75
N VAL A 36 -0.35 -2.07 -14.72
CA VAL A 36 -0.54 -2.47 -13.33
C VAL A 36 -2.03 -2.47 -12.98
N MET A 37 -2.73 -1.36 -13.23
CA MET A 37 -4.17 -1.24 -12.97
C MET A 37 -4.97 -2.34 -13.69
N TRP A 38 -4.70 -2.58 -14.98
CA TRP A 38 -5.39 -3.61 -15.76
C TRP A 38 -5.15 -5.02 -15.21
N LEU A 39 -3.91 -5.33 -14.79
CA LEU A 39 -3.58 -6.62 -14.16
C LEU A 39 -4.31 -6.78 -12.83
N TYR A 40 -4.32 -5.76 -11.99
CA TYR A 40 -5.02 -5.78 -10.71
C TYR A 40 -6.54 -5.85 -10.89
N ASP A 41 -7.13 -5.14 -11.87
CA ASP A 41 -8.54 -5.28 -12.23
C ASP A 41 -8.89 -6.70 -12.66
N TRP A 42 -8.04 -7.32 -13.49
CA TRP A 42 -8.24 -8.71 -13.92
C TRP A 42 -8.11 -9.70 -12.76
N PHE A 43 -7.18 -9.45 -11.85
CA PHE A 43 -6.88 -10.32 -10.72
C PHE A 43 -7.80 -10.10 -9.52
N ALA A 44 -8.44 -8.96 -9.40
CA ALA A 44 -9.24 -8.53 -8.25
C ALA A 44 -10.20 -9.61 -7.69
N PRO A 45 -10.97 -10.38 -8.50
CA PRO A 45 -11.88 -11.39 -7.96
C PRO A 45 -11.19 -12.55 -7.22
N ARG A 46 -9.87 -12.73 -7.42
CA ARG A 46 -9.08 -13.81 -6.79
C ARG A 46 -8.12 -13.27 -5.74
N TYR A 47 -8.01 -11.95 -5.62
CA TYR A 47 -6.97 -11.27 -4.83
C TYR A 47 -6.93 -11.75 -3.37
N ASP A 48 -8.03 -11.67 -2.66
CA ASP A 48 -8.11 -12.06 -1.24
C ASP A 48 -7.78 -13.55 -1.03
N ASN A 49 -8.21 -14.42 -1.95
CA ASN A 49 -7.93 -15.85 -1.88
C ASN A 49 -6.44 -16.20 -2.06
N VAL A 50 -5.75 -15.42 -2.91
CA VAL A 50 -4.30 -15.62 -3.17
C VAL A 50 -3.47 -14.99 -2.07
N LYS A 51 -3.82 -13.80 -1.62
CA LYS A 51 -3.08 -13.08 -0.57
C LYS A 51 -3.19 -13.75 0.81
N GLN A 52 -4.26 -14.51 1.07
CA GLN A 52 -4.47 -15.26 2.33
C GLN A 52 -4.15 -14.40 3.57
N PHE A 53 -4.78 -13.25 3.68
CA PHE A 53 -4.56 -12.32 4.78
C PHE A 53 -4.68 -13.01 6.14
N ARG A 54 -3.86 -12.56 7.10
CA ARG A 54 -3.79 -13.11 8.46
C ARG A 54 -4.41 -12.13 9.45
N PRO A 55 -5.72 -12.20 9.74
CA PRO A 55 -6.41 -11.18 10.56
C PRO A 55 -5.80 -10.97 11.95
N ALA A 56 -5.27 -12.04 12.57
CA ALA A 56 -4.62 -11.93 13.88
C ALA A 56 -3.31 -11.10 13.78
N LEU A 57 -2.50 -11.34 12.75
CA LEU A 57 -1.28 -10.57 12.51
C LEU A 57 -1.62 -9.12 12.18
N ASP A 58 -2.59 -8.91 11.30
CA ASP A 58 -3.06 -7.57 10.91
C ASP A 58 -3.57 -6.80 12.13
N THR A 59 -4.26 -7.45 13.04
CA THR A 59 -4.71 -6.83 14.30
C THR A 59 -3.52 -6.38 15.13
N VAL A 60 -2.51 -7.23 15.32
CA VAL A 60 -1.35 -6.91 16.18
C VAL A 60 -0.46 -5.84 15.53
N MET A 61 -0.20 -5.95 14.24
CA MET A 61 0.79 -5.11 13.55
C MET A 61 0.19 -3.80 13.00
N LEU A 62 -1.11 -3.73 12.76
CA LEU A 62 -1.78 -2.55 12.21
C LEU A 62 -2.78 -1.96 13.18
N ALA A 63 -3.83 -2.71 13.56
CA ALA A 63 -4.90 -2.13 14.36
C ALA A 63 -4.41 -1.67 15.75
N MET A 64 -3.64 -2.47 16.45
CA MET A 64 -3.18 -2.13 17.80
C MET A 64 -2.27 -0.88 17.83
N PRO A 65 -1.24 -0.73 16.97
CA PRO A 65 -0.44 0.49 16.92
C PRO A 65 -1.26 1.73 16.55
N ILE A 66 -2.15 1.62 15.55
CA ILE A 66 -3.04 2.72 15.15
C ILE A 66 -3.97 3.13 16.30
N MET A 67 -4.63 2.18 16.91
CA MET A 67 -5.53 2.43 18.05
C MET A 67 -4.79 3.04 19.25
N LYS A 68 -3.59 2.52 19.57
CA LYS A 68 -2.74 3.08 20.62
C LYS A 68 -2.39 4.54 20.33
N HIS A 69 -1.95 4.82 19.10
CA HIS A 69 -1.60 6.17 18.66
C HIS A 69 -2.79 7.12 18.74
N LEU A 70 -3.95 6.73 18.21
CA LEU A 70 -5.16 7.54 18.24
C LEU A 70 -5.63 7.82 19.69
N ASN A 71 -5.59 6.83 20.57
CA ASN A 71 -5.97 6.99 21.98
C ASN A 71 -5.03 7.94 22.74
N GLN A 72 -3.75 7.98 22.41
CA GLN A 72 -2.78 8.89 23.01
C GLN A 72 -2.98 10.34 22.56
N ARG A 73 -3.57 10.56 21.37
CA ARG A 73 -3.78 11.89 20.77
C ARG A 73 -5.15 12.50 21.04
N THR A 74 -6.10 11.77 21.58
CA THR A 74 -7.45 12.27 21.91
C THR A 74 -7.44 13.31 23.05
N GLY A 75 -6.58 14.32 22.92
CA GLY A 75 -6.57 15.51 23.79
C GLY A 75 -7.67 16.54 23.47
N ALA A 76 -8.33 16.45 22.32
CA ALA A 76 -9.53 17.24 21.99
C ALA A 76 -10.75 16.32 22.12
N ALA A 77 -11.40 16.37 23.28
CA ALA A 77 -12.60 15.58 23.56
C ALA A 77 -13.61 15.70 22.40
N GLY A 78 -13.86 14.59 21.70
CA GLY A 78 -14.93 14.46 20.71
C GLY A 78 -14.54 14.51 19.22
N ALA A 79 -13.29 14.72 18.85
CA ALA A 79 -12.91 14.69 17.42
C ALA A 79 -12.89 13.24 16.90
N ILE A 80 -13.61 13.00 15.78
CA ILE A 80 -13.60 11.69 15.10
C ILE A 80 -12.29 11.54 14.36
N PRO A 81 -11.48 10.50 14.64
CA PRO A 81 -10.22 10.25 13.95
C PRO A 81 -10.43 10.03 12.45
N LYS A 82 -9.54 10.57 11.62
CA LYS A 82 -9.53 10.41 10.17
C LYS A 82 -8.34 9.57 9.74
N VAL A 83 -8.60 8.46 9.09
CA VAL A 83 -7.59 7.53 8.60
C VAL A 83 -7.64 7.49 7.08
N LEU A 84 -6.49 7.56 6.40
CA LEU A 84 -6.35 7.35 4.97
C LEU A 84 -5.61 6.04 4.73
N ASP A 85 -6.15 5.18 3.87
CA ASP A 85 -5.46 3.99 3.36
C ASP A 85 -5.25 4.14 1.85
N VAL A 86 -4.00 4.29 1.45
CA VAL A 86 -3.56 4.53 0.07
C VAL A 86 -3.18 3.21 -0.60
N ALA A 87 -3.71 2.98 -1.79
CA ALA A 87 -3.66 1.70 -2.50
C ALA A 87 -4.29 0.59 -1.65
N THR A 88 -5.52 0.84 -1.21
CA THR A 88 -6.26 0.02 -0.26
C THR A 88 -6.62 -1.38 -0.78
N GLY A 89 -6.56 -1.59 -2.11
CA GLY A 89 -7.01 -2.82 -2.75
C GLY A 89 -8.46 -3.15 -2.40
N THR A 90 -8.67 -4.36 -1.91
CA THR A 90 -9.98 -4.85 -1.45
C THR A 90 -10.31 -4.45 0.00
N GLY A 91 -9.57 -3.49 0.59
CA GLY A 91 -9.86 -2.95 1.91
C GLY A 91 -9.36 -3.78 3.09
N ARG A 92 -8.14 -4.36 3.02
CA ARG A 92 -7.51 -5.12 4.10
C ARG A 92 -7.35 -4.28 5.38
N MET A 93 -6.72 -3.11 5.26
CA MET A 93 -6.49 -2.24 6.43
C MET A 93 -7.80 -1.64 6.97
N PRO A 94 -8.72 -1.10 6.14
CA PRO A 94 -10.04 -0.72 6.59
C PRO A 94 -10.79 -1.81 7.36
N GLN A 95 -10.81 -3.04 6.84
CA GLN A 95 -11.43 -4.17 7.53
C GLN A 95 -10.80 -4.41 8.90
N THR A 96 -9.46 -4.39 8.97
CA THR A 96 -8.71 -4.62 10.20
C THR A 96 -9.06 -3.62 11.29
N LEU A 97 -9.30 -2.35 10.95
CA LEU A 97 -9.71 -1.32 11.90
C LEU A 97 -11.20 -1.37 12.23
N LEU A 98 -12.06 -1.50 11.22
CA LEU A 98 -13.52 -1.41 11.41
C LEU A 98 -14.09 -2.54 12.27
N VAL A 99 -13.45 -3.70 12.31
CA VAL A 99 -13.86 -4.81 13.18
C VAL A 99 -13.47 -4.59 14.65
N GLN A 100 -12.62 -3.59 14.95
CA GLN A 100 -12.23 -3.28 16.33
C GLN A 100 -13.37 -2.49 17.02
N LYS A 101 -13.91 -3.04 18.10
CA LYS A 101 -15.06 -2.44 18.83
C LYS A 101 -14.81 -1.00 19.30
N ASN A 102 -13.55 -0.67 19.62
CA ASN A 102 -13.18 0.63 20.17
C ASN A 102 -12.68 1.61 19.09
N PHE A 103 -12.69 1.24 17.82
CA PHE A 103 -12.35 2.16 16.74
C PHE A 103 -13.57 2.98 16.37
N THR A 104 -13.52 4.30 16.57
CA THR A 104 -14.60 5.24 16.32
C THR A 104 -14.33 6.16 15.11
N GLY A 105 -13.18 6.00 14.46
CA GLY A 105 -12.74 6.86 13.35
C GLY A 105 -13.47 6.59 12.03
N ASN A 106 -13.31 7.54 11.11
CA ASN A 106 -13.70 7.41 9.70
C ASN A 106 -12.49 7.06 8.84
N ILE A 107 -12.70 6.24 7.83
CA ILE A 107 -11.64 5.79 6.91
C ILE A 107 -11.93 6.31 5.51
N THR A 108 -10.90 6.85 4.86
CA THR A 108 -10.89 7.04 3.41
C THR A 108 -10.01 5.95 2.81
N ALA A 109 -10.60 5.11 1.98
CA ALA A 109 -9.94 4.01 1.30
C ALA A 109 -9.76 4.38 -0.18
N LEU A 110 -8.50 4.54 -0.61
CA LEU A 110 -8.13 5.05 -1.92
C LEU A 110 -7.41 3.97 -2.73
N ASP A 111 -7.85 3.77 -3.96
CA ASP A 111 -7.16 2.90 -4.93
C ASP A 111 -7.34 3.43 -6.35
N LEU A 112 -6.45 3.06 -7.26
CA LEU A 112 -6.60 3.38 -8.67
C LEU A 112 -7.56 2.42 -9.40
N SER A 113 -7.68 1.16 -8.92
CA SER A 113 -8.53 0.12 -9.45
C SER A 113 -9.95 0.23 -8.89
N GLU A 114 -10.89 0.66 -9.74
CA GLU A 114 -12.33 0.69 -9.36
C GLU A 114 -12.85 -0.72 -9.04
N ARG A 115 -12.29 -1.76 -9.67
CA ARG A 115 -12.72 -3.13 -9.43
C ARG A 115 -12.30 -3.63 -8.04
N MET A 116 -11.10 -3.24 -7.57
CA MET A 116 -10.67 -3.48 -6.18
C MET A 116 -11.61 -2.77 -5.19
N LEU A 117 -11.88 -1.49 -5.43
CA LEU A 117 -12.78 -0.70 -4.59
C LEU A 117 -14.19 -1.27 -4.55
N ALA A 118 -14.73 -1.76 -5.67
CA ALA A 118 -16.06 -2.37 -5.73
C ALA A 118 -16.14 -3.64 -4.85
N ILE A 119 -15.09 -4.48 -4.85
CA ILE A 119 -15.01 -5.66 -3.98
C ILE A 119 -14.94 -5.23 -2.51
N GLY A 120 -14.11 -4.24 -2.19
CA GLY A 120 -13.99 -3.69 -0.84
C GLY A 120 -15.32 -3.11 -0.33
N ARG A 121 -16.03 -2.32 -1.16
CA ARG A 121 -17.36 -1.79 -0.82
C ARG A 121 -18.37 -2.89 -0.51
N ALA A 122 -18.41 -3.93 -1.33
CA ALA A 122 -19.30 -5.06 -1.10
C ALA A 122 -18.96 -5.79 0.20
N LYS A 123 -17.68 -6.07 0.43
CA LYS A 123 -17.15 -6.75 1.62
C LYS A 123 -17.43 -6.00 2.90
N LEU A 124 -17.29 -4.68 2.89
CA LEU A 124 -17.40 -3.80 4.07
C LEU A 124 -18.71 -3.00 4.08
N SER A 125 -19.74 -3.45 3.39
CA SER A 125 -21.04 -2.76 3.29
C SER A 125 -21.72 -2.49 4.65
N ALA A 126 -21.47 -3.31 5.66
CA ALA A 126 -21.96 -3.09 7.03
C ALA A 126 -21.34 -1.85 7.72
N TYR A 127 -20.30 -1.25 7.15
CA TYR A 127 -19.59 -0.07 7.68
C TYR A 127 -19.65 1.12 6.70
N ALA A 128 -20.64 1.14 5.80
CA ALA A 128 -20.74 2.14 4.73
C ALA A 128 -20.81 3.59 5.24
N ASP A 129 -21.30 3.81 6.44
CA ASP A 129 -21.38 5.11 7.12
C ASP A 129 -20.02 5.62 7.65
N ARG A 130 -19.03 4.73 7.73
CA ARG A 130 -17.70 5.01 8.31
C ARG A 130 -16.54 4.91 7.33
N ILE A 131 -16.80 4.52 6.07
CA ILE A 131 -15.79 4.36 5.06
C ILE A 131 -16.17 5.07 3.77
N THR A 132 -15.27 5.92 3.28
CA THR A 132 -15.37 6.56 1.96
C THR A 132 -14.40 5.89 1.01
N TRP A 133 -14.89 5.43 -0.12
CA TRP A 133 -14.09 4.82 -1.18
C TRP A 133 -13.81 5.81 -2.28
N LEU A 134 -12.55 5.99 -2.65
CA LEU A 134 -12.13 6.99 -3.63
C LEU A 134 -11.23 6.38 -4.70
N GLN A 135 -11.64 6.46 -5.96
CA GLN A 135 -10.78 6.11 -7.08
C GLN A 135 -9.88 7.30 -7.40
N GLN A 136 -8.58 7.17 -7.08
CA GLN A 136 -7.61 8.26 -7.24
C GLN A 136 -6.17 7.75 -7.32
N ASP A 137 -5.31 8.52 -7.99
CA ASP A 137 -3.86 8.28 -8.03
C ASP A 137 -3.21 8.69 -6.70
N ALA A 138 -2.43 7.79 -6.11
CA ALA A 138 -1.68 8.02 -4.87
C ALA A 138 -0.69 9.20 -4.96
N GLN A 139 -0.30 9.58 -6.16
CA GLN A 139 0.64 10.69 -6.41
C GLN A 139 -0.02 12.08 -6.38
N HIS A 140 -1.35 12.14 -6.29
CA HIS A 140 -2.12 13.39 -6.29
C HIS A 140 -3.33 13.21 -5.37
N LEU A 141 -3.15 13.38 -4.07
CA LEU A 141 -4.20 13.21 -3.08
C LEU A 141 -5.08 14.47 -3.01
N PRO A 142 -6.41 14.36 -3.24
CA PRO A 142 -7.32 15.52 -3.30
C PRO A 142 -7.76 15.97 -1.90
N PHE A 143 -6.79 16.11 -0.98
CA PHE A 143 -7.03 16.51 0.39
C PHE A 143 -6.12 17.68 0.76
N ASP A 144 -6.57 18.48 1.70
CA ASP A 144 -5.78 19.55 2.30
C ASP A 144 -4.57 19.01 3.06
N ASP A 145 -3.56 19.85 3.24
CA ASP A 145 -2.43 19.57 4.10
C ASP A 145 -2.91 19.30 5.53
N ASN A 146 -2.27 18.35 6.20
CA ASN A 146 -2.53 18.06 7.61
C ASN A 146 -4.00 17.67 7.91
N TYR A 147 -4.59 16.84 7.08
CA TYR A 147 -6.00 16.45 7.17
C TYR A 147 -6.24 15.15 7.95
N PHE A 148 -5.35 14.16 7.82
CA PHE A 148 -5.50 12.83 8.40
C PHE A 148 -4.68 12.65 9.68
N ASP A 149 -5.22 11.90 10.64
CA ASP A 149 -4.52 11.53 11.87
C ASP A 149 -3.59 10.34 11.66
N VAL A 150 -3.95 9.44 10.72
CA VAL A 150 -3.17 8.28 10.31
C VAL A 150 -3.23 8.14 8.80
N VAL A 151 -2.10 7.81 8.18
CA VAL A 151 -1.99 7.46 6.76
C VAL A 151 -1.28 6.12 6.63
N THR A 152 -1.85 5.21 5.84
CA THR A 152 -1.28 3.88 5.61
C THR A 152 -1.14 3.59 4.11
N SER A 153 -0.16 2.74 3.76
CA SER A 153 -0.06 2.15 2.42
C SER A 153 0.67 0.81 2.53
N LEU A 154 -0.03 -0.28 2.18
CA LEU A 154 0.47 -1.64 2.36
C LEU A 154 0.71 -2.34 1.03
N GLU A 155 1.92 -2.91 0.87
CA GLU A 155 2.33 -3.74 -0.28
C GLU A 155 2.05 -3.06 -1.64
N ALA A 156 2.39 -1.76 -1.77
CA ALA A 156 2.03 -0.95 -2.93
C ALA A 156 3.17 -0.11 -3.52
N LEU A 157 4.13 0.32 -2.70
CA LEU A 157 5.13 1.32 -3.13
C LEU A 157 5.93 0.89 -4.37
N GLU A 158 6.28 -0.39 -4.48
CA GLU A 158 7.04 -0.96 -5.60
C GLU A 158 6.28 -0.93 -6.95
N PHE A 159 4.95 -0.84 -6.90
CA PHE A 159 4.10 -0.79 -8.08
C PHE A 159 3.80 0.64 -8.54
N LEU A 160 4.05 1.63 -7.70
CA LEU A 160 3.84 3.03 -8.05
C LEU A 160 4.93 3.52 -9.02
N PRO A 161 4.60 4.26 -10.08
CA PRO A 161 5.59 4.80 -11.02
C PRO A 161 6.64 5.68 -10.32
N HIS A 162 6.19 6.52 -9.40
CA HIS A 162 7.02 7.43 -8.60
C HIS A 162 6.67 7.31 -7.11
N PRO A 163 7.16 6.27 -6.41
CA PRO A 163 6.77 5.99 -5.03
C PRO A 163 7.10 7.14 -4.07
N ARG A 164 8.16 7.91 -4.33
CA ARG A 164 8.51 9.08 -3.51
C ARG A 164 7.50 10.21 -3.62
N ASN A 165 6.89 10.43 -4.80
CA ASN A 165 5.84 11.43 -4.94
C ASN A 165 4.59 11.04 -4.13
N ALA A 166 4.21 9.77 -4.17
CA ALA A 166 3.11 9.27 -3.35
C ALA A 166 3.42 9.38 -1.84
N LEU A 167 4.63 9.05 -1.42
CA LEU A 167 5.06 9.25 -0.03
C LEU A 167 5.04 10.73 0.39
N LEU A 168 5.47 11.67 -0.48
CA LEU A 168 5.37 13.11 -0.22
C LEU A 168 3.92 13.56 -0.02
N GLU A 169 3.00 13.08 -0.86
CA GLU A 169 1.58 13.36 -0.71
C GLU A 169 1.01 12.79 0.60
N MET A 170 1.38 11.54 0.94
CA MET A 170 1.00 10.93 2.23
C MET A 170 1.49 11.77 3.42
N VAL A 171 2.76 12.23 3.37
CA VAL A 171 3.33 13.10 4.41
C VAL A 171 2.63 14.47 4.41
N ARG A 172 2.32 15.05 3.26
CA ARG A 172 1.62 16.34 3.15
C ARG A 172 0.27 16.30 3.84
N VAL A 173 -0.55 15.30 3.53
CA VAL A 173 -1.91 15.17 4.08
C VAL A 173 -1.96 14.67 5.53
N LEU A 174 -0.86 14.12 6.05
CA LEU A 174 -0.73 13.68 7.43
C LEU A 174 -0.57 14.88 8.35
N LYS A 175 -1.32 14.92 9.46
CA LYS A 175 -1.24 15.97 10.50
C LYS A 175 0.12 15.97 11.21
N PRO A 176 0.60 17.11 11.73
CA PRO A 176 1.70 17.12 12.69
C PRO A 176 1.41 16.19 13.87
N GLY A 177 2.36 15.36 14.22
CA GLY A 177 2.23 14.28 15.18
C GLY A 177 1.33 13.12 14.70
N GLY A 178 0.90 13.06 13.44
CA GLY A 178 0.16 11.95 12.86
C GLY A 178 1.04 10.73 12.60
N LEU A 179 0.43 9.55 12.48
CA LEU A 179 1.11 8.27 12.28
C LEU A 179 1.09 7.89 10.79
N LEU A 180 2.27 7.68 10.22
CA LEU A 180 2.46 7.04 8.92
C LEU A 180 2.78 5.55 9.14
N ILE A 181 2.14 4.66 8.40
CA ILE A 181 2.52 3.24 8.31
C ILE A 181 2.60 2.85 6.84
N VAL A 182 3.77 2.40 6.40
CA VAL A 182 3.99 1.93 5.03
C VAL A 182 4.76 0.62 5.05
N THR A 183 4.55 -0.22 4.04
CA THR A 183 5.41 -1.38 3.85
C THR A 183 6.50 -1.09 2.84
N ASN A 184 7.65 -1.73 3.03
CA ASN A 184 8.79 -1.70 2.13
C ASN A 184 9.16 -3.12 1.73
N ARG A 185 9.17 -3.41 0.43
CA ARG A 185 9.53 -4.74 -0.07
C ARG A 185 11.03 -4.97 0.12
N VAL A 186 11.38 -6.10 0.73
CA VAL A 186 12.75 -6.49 1.10
C VAL A 186 13.06 -7.93 0.67
N GLY A 187 14.26 -8.40 0.98
CA GLY A 187 14.68 -9.79 0.75
C GLY A 187 14.83 -10.16 -0.73
N PRO A 188 14.78 -11.46 -1.05
CA PRO A 188 14.99 -11.96 -2.42
C PRO A 188 13.97 -11.44 -3.43
N ASP A 189 12.75 -11.15 -3.00
CA ASP A 189 11.70 -10.63 -3.87
C ASP A 189 11.94 -9.17 -4.27
N ALA A 190 12.61 -8.39 -3.42
CA ALA A 190 13.06 -7.04 -3.78
C ALA A 190 14.06 -7.06 -4.94
N TRP A 191 14.93 -8.06 -5.03
CA TRP A 191 15.92 -8.19 -6.13
C TRP A 191 15.26 -8.48 -7.48
N LYS A 192 14.07 -9.07 -7.48
CA LYS A 192 13.31 -9.32 -8.69
C LYS A 192 12.72 -8.05 -9.29
N MET A 193 12.75 -6.93 -8.55
CA MET A 193 12.20 -5.63 -8.95
C MET A 193 13.27 -4.51 -8.87
N PRO A 194 14.33 -4.57 -9.68
CA PRO A 194 15.44 -3.61 -9.65
C PRO A 194 14.95 -2.18 -9.90
N GLY A 195 15.39 -1.23 -9.07
CA GLY A 195 15.00 0.18 -9.17
C GLY A 195 13.56 0.51 -8.69
N ARG A 196 12.79 -0.50 -8.23
CA ARG A 196 11.45 -0.32 -7.66
C ARG A 196 11.43 -0.48 -6.14
N THR A 197 12.47 -1.04 -5.59
CA THR A 197 12.63 -1.31 -4.16
C THR A 197 13.85 -0.60 -3.61
N GLN A 198 13.88 -0.40 -2.32
CA GLN A 198 14.99 0.22 -1.60
C GLN A 198 15.24 -0.50 -0.28
N SER A 199 16.42 -0.32 0.33
CA SER A 199 16.63 -0.84 1.67
C SER A 199 15.76 -0.10 2.69
N THR A 200 15.40 -0.77 3.78
CA THR A 200 14.61 -0.18 4.86
C THR A 200 15.33 1.01 5.51
N GLY A 201 16.67 0.92 5.65
CA GLY A 201 17.47 2.05 6.10
C GLY A 201 17.44 3.25 5.14
N ALA A 202 17.39 3.03 3.82
CA ALA A 202 17.28 4.12 2.85
C ALA A 202 15.88 4.77 2.89
N LEU A 203 14.82 3.98 3.11
CA LEU A 203 13.47 4.51 3.32
C LEU A 203 13.40 5.32 4.62
N ALA A 204 13.92 4.80 5.72
CA ALA A 204 13.95 5.48 7.02
C ALA A 204 14.69 6.82 6.94
N ALA A 205 15.91 6.83 6.40
CA ALA A 205 16.69 8.06 6.23
C ALA A 205 15.99 9.09 5.34
N TRP A 206 15.25 8.63 4.32
CA TRP A 206 14.47 9.53 3.48
C TRP A 206 13.27 10.11 4.23
N LEU A 207 12.55 9.32 5.04
CA LEU A 207 11.44 9.80 5.85
C LEU A 207 11.91 10.84 6.89
N GLU A 208 13.08 10.64 7.51
CA GLU A 208 13.71 11.63 8.40
C GLU A 208 13.97 12.95 7.68
N GLN A 209 14.47 12.91 6.45
CA GLN A 209 14.68 14.10 5.62
C GLN A 209 13.36 14.83 5.29
N GLN A 210 12.22 14.13 5.32
CA GLN A 210 10.90 14.75 5.16
C GLN A 210 10.30 15.28 6.48
N GLY A 211 11.08 15.24 7.57
CA GLY A 211 10.66 15.76 8.87
C GLY A 211 9.88 14.76 9.74
N LEU A 212 9.85 13.47 9.37
CA LEU A 212 9.28 12.43 10.23
C LEU A 212 10.32 11.98 11.24
N HIS A 213 9.85 11.53 12.40
CA HIS A 213 10.67 11.03 13.50
C HIS A 213 10.08 9.73 14.08
N ASP A 214 10.70 9.17 15.10
CA ASP A 214 10.30 7.91 15.75
C ASP A 214 10.07 6.78 14.73
N ILE A 215 10.98 6.68 13.75
CA ILE A 215 10.86 5.72 12.66
C ILE A 215 11.24 4.34 13.18
N GLN A 216 10.28 3.41 13.09
CA GLN A 216 10.44 2.04 13.56
C GLN A 216 10.15 1.06 12.42
N PRO A 217 11.16 0.34 11.95
CA PRO A 217 10.98 -0.78 11.05
C PRO A 217 10.72 -2.06 11.84
N ASP A 218 9.65 -2.76 11.48
CA ASP A 218 9.29 -4.08 12.00
C ASP A 218 9.19 -5.09 10.84
N THR A 219 9.51 -6.35 11.09
CA THR A 219 9.28 -7.41 10.10
C THR A 219 7.78 -7.65 9.95
N TRP A 220 7.25 -7.42 8.75
CA TRP A 220 5.83 -7.59 8.44
C TRP A 220 5.50 -8.98 7.93
N LEU A 221 6.13 -9.36 6.84
CA LEU A 221 6.03 -10.66 6.17
C LEU A 221 7.42 -11.07 5.72
N VAL A 222 7.55 -12.24 5.08
CA VAL A 222 8.84 -12.72 4.58
C VAL A 222 9.52 -11.71 3.64
N ASP A 223 8.71 -11.01 2.83
CA ASP A 223 9.20 -10.14 1.76
C ASP A 223 8.96 -8.65 2.03
N TYR A 224 8.52 -8.29 3.24
CA TYR A 224 8.22 -6.90 3.60
C TYR A 224 8.63 -6.55 5.02
N ASP A 225 9.14 -5.34 5.18
CA ASP A 225 9.17 -4.63 6.44
C ASP A 225 7.97 -3.66 6.53
N LEU A 226 7.43 -3.51 7.73
CA LEU A 226 6.47 -2.48 8.08
C LEU A 226 7.24 -1.31 8.70
N VAL A 227 7.12 -0.13 8.12
CA VAL A 227 7.79 1.07 8.63
C VAL A 227 6.75 2.02 9.17
N SER A 228 6.80 2.29 10.46
CA SER A 228 5.99 3.32 11.12
C SER A 228 6.83 4.57 11.41
N ALA A 229 6.20 5.75 11.34
CA ALA A 229 6.86 7.03 11.59
C ALA A 229 5.85 8.07 12.06
N ILE A 230 6.29 9.08 12.81
CA ILE A 230 5.50 10.21 13.27
C ILE A 230 5.92 11.47 12.49
N LYS A 231 4.92 12.26 12.02
CA LYS A 231 5.20 13.55 11.37
C LYS A 231 5.45 14.66 12.37
#